data_bbe9e6ae882e182c095bd322c85b13fc
#
_entry.id   bbe9e6ae882e182c095bd322c85b13fc
#
_cell.length_a   1.000
_cell.length_b   1.000
_cell.length_c   1.000
_cell.angle_alpha   90.00
_cell.angle_beta   90.00
_cell.angle_gamma   90.00
#
_symmetry.space_group_name_H-M   'P 1'
#
loop_
_entity.id
_entity.type
_entity.pdbx_description
1 polymer ?
#
loop_
_entity_poly.entity_id
_entity_poly.type
_entity_poly.pdbx_seq_one_letter_code
_entity_poly.pdbx_strand_id
1 'polypeptide(L)' 'MASEDEVWVQLATRIPKQLHRELKLHCVKADVSLMDFVVGALEDKLNREGRSRERRRPRSN' A
#
# COMPACT_ATOMS: atom_id res chain seq x y z
N MET A 1 -6.34 2.76 -14.95
CA MET A 1 -5.78 2.58 -15.83
C MET A 1 -4.45 2.97 -15.72
N ALA A 2 -3.66 2.36 -15.96
CA ALA A 2 -2.37 2.68 -15.86
C ALA A 2 -2.05 3.57 -16.90
N SER A 3 -1.33 4.54 -16.69
CA SER A 3 -1.07 5.37 -17.73
C SER A 3 0.06 4.83 -18.46
N GLU A 4 0.20 5.16 -19.58
CA GLU A 4 1.18 4.60 -20.36
C GLU A 4 2.49 4.98 -19.83
N ASP A 5 2.60 5.99 -19.09
CA ASP A 5 3.86 6.24 -18.58
C ASP A 5 4.07 5.68 -17.25
N GLU A 6 3.23 4.84 -16.79
CA GLU A 6 3.39 4.28 -15.52
C GLU A 6 4.42 3.20 -15.60
N VAL A 7 5.47 3.28 -14.90
CA VAL A 7 6.50 2.28 -14.92
C VAL A 7 6.52 1.60 -13.58
N TRP A 8 6.55 0.28 -13.55
CA TRP A 8 6.53 -0.45 -12.29
C TRP A 8 7.94 -0.66 -11.78
N VAL A 9 8.13 -0.31 -10.52
CA VAL A 9 9.41 -0.51 -9.91
C VAL A 9 9.26 -1.42 -8.75
N GLN A 10 10.26 -2.16 -8.45
CA GLN A 10 10.19 -3.09 -7.37
C GLN A 10 10.42 -2.39 -6.05
N LEU A 11 9.58 -2.63 -5.11
CA LEU A 11 9.71 -2.02 -3.80
C LEU A 11 10.11 -3.09 -2.82
N ALA A 12 11.24 -2.92 -2.16
CA ALA A 12 11.70 -3.90 -1.23
C ALA A 12 11.45 -3.41 0.17
N THR A 13 10.64 -4.11 0.90
CA THR A 13 10.38 -3.71 2.25
C THR A 13 10.07 -4.95 3.07
N ARG A 14 10.08 -4.86 4.38
CA ARG A 14 9.77 -5.96 5.23
C ARG A 14 8.60 -5.62 6.08
N ILE A 15 7.82 -6.57 6.45
CA ILE A 15 6.67 -6.33 7.31
C ILE A 15 6.66 -7.40 8.38
N PRO A 16 6.01 -7.16 9.50
CA PRO A 16 5.94 -8.13 10.56
C PRO A 16 5.28 -9.40 10.08
N LYS A 17 5.73 -10.53 10.56
CA LYS A 17 5.22 -11.81 10.17
C LYS A 17 3.72 -11.90 10.36
N GLN A 18 3.22 -11.42 11.45
CA GLN A 18 1.81 -11.50 11.70
C GLN A 18 1.01 -10.67 10.70
N LEU A 19 1.51 -9.52 10.35
CA LEU A 19 0.82 -8.69 9.39
C LEU A 19 0.82 -9.38 8.02
N HIS A 20 1.91 -10.03 7.68
CA HIS A 20 2.01 -10.73 6.43
C HIS A 20 0.96 -11.84 6.36
N ARG A 21 0.78 -12.56 7.45
CA ARG A 21 -0.18 -13.61 7.49
C ARG A 21 -1.60 -13.07 7.34
N GLU A 22 -1.93 -12.00 8.03
CA GLU A 22 -3.24 -11.43 7.94
C GLU A 22 -3.49 -10.90 6.54
N LEU A 23 -2.47 -10.34 5.93
CA LEU A 23 -2.60 -9.81 4.61
C LEU A 23 -2.93 -10.92 3.62
N LYS A 24 -2.22 -12.03 3.69
CA LYS A 24 -2.50 -13.13 2.81
C LYS A 24 -3.89 -13.70 2.99
N LEU A 25 -4.32 -13.82 4.21
CA LEU A 25 -5.63 -14.36 4.48
C LEU A 25 -6.71 -13.43 3.92
N HIS A 26 -6.50 -12.16 4.09
CA HIS A 26 -7.48 -11.20 3.61
C HIS A 26 -7.56 -11.25 2.08
N CYS A 27 -6.44 -11.31 1.42
CA CYS A 27 -6.44 -11.34 -0.02
C CYS A 27 -7.12 -12.59 -0.56
N VAL A 28 -6.93 -13.69 0.11
CA VAL A 28 -7.57 -14.92 -0.31
C VAL A 28 -9.07 -14.80 -0.14
N LYS A 29 -9.52 -14.29 0.98
CA LYS A 29 -10.93 -14.14 1.21
C LYS A 29 -11.56 -13.16 0.28
N ALA A 30 -10.91 -12.07 -0.01
CA ALA A 30 -11.46 -11.08 -0.88
C ALA A 30 -11.22 -11.40 -2.35
N ASP A 31 -10.46 -12.43 -2.60
CA ASP A 31 -10.22 -12.85 -3.98
C ASP A 31 -9.51 -11.73 -4.74
N VAL A 32 -8.51 -11.11 -4.17
CA VAL A 32 -7.75 -10.10 -4.86
C VAL A 32 -6.31 -10.50 -4.81
N SER A 33 -5.52 -10.03 -5.72
CA SER A 33 -4.14 -10.41 -5.73
C SER A 33 -3.42 -9.59 -4.67
N LEU A 34 -2.37 -10.15 -4.15
CA LEU A 34 -1.62 -9.51 -3.10
C LEU A 34 -1.06 -8.19 -3.62
N MET A 35 -0.56 -8.18 -4.82
CA MET A 35 0.00 -6.98 -5.37
C MET A 35 -1.05 -5.89 -5.51
N ASP A 36 -2.20 -6.21 -6.00
CA ASP A 36 -3.27 -5.25 -6.16
C ASP A 36 -3.67 -4.66 -4.82
N PHE A 37 -3.76 -5.49 -3.82
CA PHE A 37 -4.14 -5.03 -2.52
C PHE A 37 -3.09 -4.08 -1.96
N VAL A 38 -1.82 -4.44 -2.10
CA VAL A 38 -0.75 -3.62 -1.58
C VAL A 38 -0.67 -2.28 -2.30
N VAL A 39 -0.79 -2.30 -3.60
CA VAL A 39 -0.75 -1.07 -4.35
C VAL A 39 -1.90 -0.16 -3.94
N GLY A 40 -3.08 -0.72 -3.82
CA GLY A 40 -4.22 0.07 -3.41
C GLY A 40 -4.06 0.64 -2.02
N ALA A 41 -3.49 -0.15 -1.12
CA ALA A 41 -3.30 0.31 0.23
C ALA A 41 -2.29 1.45 0.27
N LEU A 42 -1.25 1.35 -0.52
CA LEU A 42 -0.25 2.38 -0.55
C LEU A 42 -0.82 3.66 -1.14
N GLU A 43 -1.58 3.54 -2.17
CA GLU A 43 -2.18 4.70 -2.78
C GLU A 43 -3.15 5.38 -1.82
N ASP A 44 -3.92 4.58 -1.14
CA ASP A 44 -4.88 5.11 -0.20
C ASP A 44 -4.18 5.83 0.94
N LYS A 45 -3.14 5.24 1.47
CA LYS A 45 -2.42 5.83 2.56
C LYS A 45 -1.75 7.12 2.14
N LEU A 46 -1.16 7.13 0.97
CA LEU A 46 -0.51 8.33 0.49
C LEU A 46 -1.51 9.45 0.30
N ASN A 47 -2.66 9.12 -0.20
CA ASN A 47 -3.69 10.09 -0.37
C ASN A 47 -4.11 10.69 0.94
N ARG A 48 -4.33 9.90 1.93
CA ARG A 48 -4.73 10.37 3.21
C ARG A 48 -3.64 11.18 3.85
N GLU A 49 -2.40 10.69 3.82
CA GLU A 49 -1.30 11.39 4.44
C GLU A 49 -1.01 12.65 3.67
N GLY A 50 -1.17 12.64 2.41
CA GLY A 50 -0.93 13.80 1.61
C GLY A 50 -1.85 14.92 1.96
N ARG A 51 -3.08 14.60 2.26
CA ARG A 51 -4.00 15.57 2.64
C ARG A 51 -3.73 16.06 3.99
N SER A 52 -3.42 15.22 4.92
CA SER A 52 -3.23 15.60 6.22
C SER A 52 -1.92 16.31 6.43
N ARG A 53 -0.95 16.05 5.61
CA ARG A 53 0.28 16.60 5.82
C ARG A 53 0.29 18.07 5.74
N GLU A 54 -0.61 18.63 5.18
CA GLU A 54 -0.67 19.94 5.15
C GLU A 54 -0.76 20.51 6.50
N ARG A 55 -1.42 19.93 7.38
CA ARG A 55 -1.61 20.41 8.63
C ARG A 55 -0.65 19.89 9.62
N ARG A 56 0.00 18.87 9.49
CA ARG A 56 0.79 18.40 10.48
C ARG A 56 1.95 17.83 9.92
N ARG A 57 3.00 17.76 10.47
CA ARG A 57 4.06 17.18 9.98
C ARG A 57 4.09 15.81 10.08
N PRO A 58 4.68 15.18 9.38
CA PRO A 58 4.68 13.80 9.37
C PRO A 58 5.58 13.31 10.36
N ARG A 59 5.43 12.38 10.89
CA ARG A 59 6.14 11.86 11.77
C ARG A 59 6.96 10.96 11.22
N SER A 60 7.86 10.80 11.42
CA SER A 60 8.63 9.95 10.86
C SER A 60 8.39 8.71 11.01
N ASN A 61 8.43 8.10 10.81
CA ASN A 61 8.13 6.96 10.94
C ASN A 61 8.60 6.30 10.81
#